data_e1bac130d76a1e8956536b17110565b4
#
_entry.id   e1bac130d76a1e8956536b17110565b4
#
_cell.length_a   1.000
_cell.length_b   1.000
_cell.length_c   1.000
_cell.angle_alpha   90.00
_cell.angle_beta   90.00
_cell.angle_gamma   90.00
#
_symmetry.space_group_name_H-M   'P 1'
#
loop_
_entity.id
_entity.type
_entity.pdbx_description
1 polymer ?
#
loop_
_entity_poly.entity_id
_entity_poly.type
_entity_poly.pdbx_seq_one_letter_code
_entity_poly.pdbx_strand_id
1 'polypeptide(L)'
;MFDWIDAIARRVGGFIVGVPVYYAGPAMILIGALDSSLLSLPEINDYLVVARCYAHPKTAFFFPLFPAIGSVLGCLLLYTIFKRGGLAVLHRRFRADRVEKVERAYARFGVLALAIPALLPPPLPFKIFVATAGALQFPRRKFLVTILISRSIRYYTEGILAVYYGEAVLRFMKDNGLLIVSIVAAVAVIGLAIYLISRRGRKAVAEGKHITEDSMKG
;
A
#
# COMPACT_ATOMS: atom_id res chain seq x y z
N MET A 1 19.13 -8.58 4.27
CA MET A 1 18.70 -8.52 2.84
C MET A 1 18.03 -7.21 2.46
N PHE A 2 17.69 -6.33 3.41
CA PHE A 2 17.02 -5.04 3.15
C PHE A 2 17.88 -3.81 3.48
N ASP A 3 19.16 -3.99 3.85
CA ASP A 3 20.05 -2.90 4.29
C ASP A 3 20.25 -1.79 3.22
N TRP A 4 20.17 -2.16 1.95
CA TRP A 4 20.27 -1.20 0.85
C TRP A 4 19.01 -0.32 0.71
N ILE A 5 17.81 -0.87 1.04
CA ILE A 5 16.55 -0.11 1.03
C ILE A 5 16.61 0.93 2.15
N ASP A 6 17.05 0.54 3.35
CA ASP A 6 17.21 1.45 4.48
C ASP A 6 18.25 2.53 4.23
N ALA A 7 19.35 2.18 3.54
CA ALA A 7 20.36 3.15 3.16
C ALA A 7 19.84 4.17 2.13
N ILE A 8 19.07 3.70 1.14
CA ILE A 8 18.41 4.58 0.16
C ILE A 8 17.36 5.45 0.84
N ALA A 9 16.51 4.87 1.69
CA ALA A 9 15.47 5.60 2.42
C ALA A 9 16.07 6.71 3.29
N ARG A 10 17.18 6.45 4.00
CA ARG A 10 17.89 7.46 4.79
C ARG A 10 18.51 8.57 3.92
N ARG A 11 19.14 8.22 2.78
CA ARG A 11 19.72 9.22 1.86
C ARG A 11 18.65 10.08 1.19
N VAL A 12 17.61 9.45 0.67
CA VAL A 12 16.48 10.15 0.04
C VAL A 12 15.71 10.96 1.09
N GLY A 13 15.51 10.41 2.29
CA GLY A 13 14.90 11.12 3.42
C GLY A 13 15.69 12.36 3.81
N GLY A 14 17.01 12.24 3.97
CA GLY A 14 17.89 13.38 4.25
C GLY A 14 17.84 14.45 3.15
N PHE A 15 17.82 14.04 1.88
CA PHE A 15 17.65 14.95 0.75
C PHE A 15 16.29 15.65 0.80
N ILE A 16 15.19 14.90 0.90
CA ILE A 16 13.82 15.46 0.93
C ILE A 16 13.60 16.39 2.13
N VAL A 17 14.19 16.08 3.29
CA VAL A 17 14.09 16.94 4.48
C VAL A 17 14.99 18.18 4.37
N GLY A 18 16.21 18.05 3.82
CA GLY A 18 17.20 19.11 3.81
C GLY A 18 17.05 20.16 2.71
N VAL A 19 16.33 19.85 1.61
CA VAL A 19 16.21 20.78 0.47
C VAL A 19 14.94 21.63 0.52
N PRO A 20 14.93 22.82 -0.13
CA PRO A 20 13.74 23.64 -0.28
C PRO A 20 12.56 22.89 -0.92
N VAL A 21 11.31 23.31 -0.59
CA VAL A 21 10.06 22.64 -1.06
C VAL A 21 10.00 22.53 -2.58
N TYR A 22 10.51 23.52 -3.31
CA TYR A 22 10.46 23.53 -4.78
C TYR A 22 11.31 22.43 -5.45
N TYR A 23 12.29 21.85 -4.74
CA TYR A 23 13.00 20.65 -5.19
C TYR A 23 12.40 19.38 -4.58
N ALA A 24 12.02 19.43 -3.30
CA ALA A 24 11.44 18.27 -2.61
C ALA A 24 10.08 17.88 -3.22
N GLY A 25 9.25 18.86 -3.66
CA GLY A 25 7.95 18.63 -4.24
C GLY A 25 8.00 17.75 -5.50
N PRO A 26 8.71 18.16 -6.57
CA PRO A 26 8.86 17.35 -7.77
C PRO A 26 9.46 15.96 -7.51
N ALA A 27 10.42 15.85 -6.60
CA ALA A 27 10.97 14.56 -6.19
C ALA A 27 9.89 13.66 -5.55
N MET A 28 9.03 14.23 -4.71
CA MET A 28 7.91 13.49 -4.10
C MET A 28 6.83 13.09 -5.11
N ILE A 29 6.58 13.90 -6.14
CA ILE A 29 5.70 13.51 -7.26
C ILE A 29 6.28 12.27 -7.95
N LEU A 30 7.56 12.29 -8.27
CA LEU A 30 8.23 11.17 -8.93
C LEU A 30 8.21 9.90 -8.07
N ILE A 31 8.57 10.02 -6.79
CA ILE A 31 8.57 8.90 -5.84
C ILE A 31 7.14 8.34 -5.68
N GLY A 32 6.13 9.20 -5.51
CA GLY A 32 4.73 8.81 -5.42
C GLY A 32 4.21 8.12 -6.68
N ALA A 33 4.64 8.56 -7.86
CA ALA A 33 4.31 7.94 -9.13
C ALA A 33 4.96 6.55 -9.27
N LEU A 34 6.22 6.41 -8.90
CA LEU A 34 6.95 5.13 -8.93
C LEU A 34 6.35 4.14 -7.93
N ASP A 35 6.08 4.57 -6.69
CA ASP A 35 5.48 3.74 -5.65
C ASP A 35 4.09 3.22 -6.06
N SER A 36 3.26 4.08 -6.61
CA SER A 36 1.89 3.74 -7.02
C SER A 36 1.79 3.03 -8.36
N SER A 37 2.90 2.90 -9.11
CA SER A 37 2.98 2.16 -10.36
C SER A 37 3.28 0.66 -10.15
N LEU A 38 3.97 0.04 -11.10
CA LEU A 38 4.39 -1.37 -11.04
C LEU A 38 5.49 -1.65 -9.99
N LEU A 39 6.31 -0.65 -9.68
CA LEU A 39 7.31 -0.77 -8.62
C LEU A 39 6.63 -0.66 -7.25
N SER A 40 6.79 -1.70 -6.44
CA SER A 40 6.34 -1.66 -5.04
C SER A 40 7.50 -1.20 -4.17
N LEU A 41 7.56 0.10 -3.91
CA LEU A 41 8.44 0.65 -2.89
C LEU A 41 7.66 0.60 -1.57
N PRO A 42 8.05 -0.25 -0.60
CA PRO A 42 7.28 -0.36 0.64
C PRO A 42 7.36 0.93 1.44
N GLU A 43 6.24 1.62 1.59
CA GLU A 43 5.98 2.71 2.55
C GLU A 43 6.97 3.90 2.56
N ILE A 44 7.94 3.95 1.64
CA ILE A 44 8.94 5.03 1.57
C ILE A 44 8.26 6.39 1.45
N ASN A 45 7.17 6.46 0.70
CA ASN A 45 6.43 7.68 0.45
C ASN A 45 5.78 8.24 1.72
N ASP A 46 5.14 7.37 2.52
CA ASP A 46 4.50 7.73 3.79
C ASP A 46 5.55 8.21 4.80
N TYR A 47 6.67 7.48 4.90
CA TYR A 47 7.79 7.88 5.74
C TYR A 47 8.35 9.27 5.37
N LEU A 48 8.51 9.55 4.08
CA LEU A 48 9.02 10.84 3.59
C LEU A 48 8.06 11.99 3.89
N VAL A 49 6.74 11.77 3.77
CA VAL A 49 5.71 12.75 4.15
C VAL A 49 5.80 13.06 5.63
N VAL A 50 5.83 12.03 6.49
CA VAL A 50 5.93 12.18 7.94
C VAL A 50 7.21 12.92 8.33
N ALA A 51 8.37 12.47 7.82
CA ALA A 51 9.67 13.07 8.14
C ALA A 51 9.74 14.55 7.72
N ARG A 52 9.24 14.88 6.53
CA ARG A 52 9.24 16.24 6.02
C ARG A 52 8.28 17.15 6.78
N CYS A 53 7.05 16.71 7.03
CA CYS A 53 6.05 17.50 7.75
C CYS A 53 6.49 17.74 9.21
N TYR A 54 7.12 16.75 9.84
CA TYR A 54 7.71 16.91 11.16
C TYR A 54 8.85 17.94 11.19
N ALA A 55 9.78 17.83 10.23
CA ALA A 55 10.95 18.74 10.18
C ALA A 55 10.58 20.19 9.78
N HIS A 56 9.52 20.35 8.98
CA HIS A 56 9.10 21.64 8.45
C HIS A 56 7.59 21.87 8.59
N PRO A 57 7.05 22.10 9.80
CA PRO A 57 5.61 22.24 10.05
C PRO A 57 4.94 23.34 9.20
N LYS A 58 5.67 24.43 8.90
CA LYS A 58 5.17 25.55 8.07
C LYS A 58 4.79 25.12 6.64
N THR A 59 5.43 24.09 6.11
CA THR A 59 5.16 23.58 4.76
C THR A 59 4.24 22.35 4.74
N ALA A 60 3.88 21.83 5.91
CA ALA A 60 3.05 20.64 6.07
C ALA A 60 1.66 20.77 5.43
N PHE A 61 1.16 22.01 5.27
CA PHE A 61 -0.10 22.26 4.60
C PHE A 61 -0.06 21.97 3.09
N PHE A 62 1.06 22.24 2.42
CA PHE A 62 1.18 22.04 0.96
C PHE A 62 1.88 20.75 0.59
N PHE A 63 2.79 20.28 1.44
CA PHE A 63 3.68 19.19 1.08
C PHE A 63 2.98 17.85 0.77
N PRO A 64 1.94 17.42 1.52
CA PRO A 64 1.21 16.17 1.24
C PRO A 64 0.54 16.10 -0.13
N LEU A 65 0.32 17.25 -0.78
CA LEU A 65 -0.29 17.31 -2.11
C LEU A 65 0.63 16.74 -3.19
N PHE A 66 1.95 16.92 -3.07
CA PHE A 66 2.92 16.44 -4.06
C PHE A 66 2.89 14.91 -4.20
N PRO A 67 3.04 14.11 -3.14
CA PRO A 67 2.94 12.65 -3.25
C PRO A 67 1.53 12.20 -3.65
N ALA A 68 0.46 12.94 -3.29
CA ALA A 68 -0.88 12.62 -3.76
C ALA A 68 -1.00 12.73 -5.28
N ILE A 69 -0.49 13.81 -5.87
CA ILE A 69 -0.43 13.99 -7.33
C ILE A 69 0.42 12.88 -7.98
N GLY A 70 1.60 12.59 -7.42
CA GLY A 70 2.46 11.51 -7.89
C GLY A 70 1.74 10.17 -7.86
N SER A 71 1.05 9.86 -6.77
CA SER A 71 0.27 8.62 -6.63
C SER A 71 -0.84 8.52 -7.68
N VAL A 72 -1.53 9.62 -7.98
CA VAL A 72 -2.55 9.66 -9.06
C VAL A 72 -1.93 9.32 -10.41
N LEU A 73 -0.76 9.88 -10.72
CA LEU A 73 -0.04 9.61 -11.99
C LEU A 73 0.39 8.14 -12.08
N GLY A 74 0.94 7.58 -11.00
CA GLY A 74 1.32 6.17 -10.94
C GLY A 74 0.13 5.21 -11.06
N CYS A 75 -0.97 5.52 -10.37
CA CYS A 75 -2.22 4.76 -10.48
C CYS A 75 -2.83 4.87 -11.88
N LEU A 76 -2.75 6.05 -12.52
CA LEU A 76 -3.24 6.24 -13.89
C LEU A 76 -2.45 5.42 -14.90
N LEU A 77 -1.13 5.33 -14.73
CA LEU A 77 -0.28 4.48 -15.55
C LEU A 77 -0.72 3.01 -15.41
N LEU A 78 -0.84 2.52 -14.18
CA LEU A 78 -1.27 1.16 -13.89
C LEU A 78 -2.68 0.88 -14.44
N TYR A 79 -3.64 1.76 -14.20
CA TYR A 79 -4.99 1.70 -14.76
C TYR A 79 -4.97 1.58 -16.29
N THR A 80 -4.14 2.40 -16.97
CA THR A 80 -4.09 2.44 -18.43
C THR A 80 -3.51 1.15 -19.01
N ILE A 81 -2.49 0.58 -18.37
CA ILE A 81 -1.90 -0.69 -18.76
C ILE A 81 -2.96 -1.81 -18.70
N PHE A 82 -3.67 -1.93 -17.59
CA PHE A 82 -4.69 -2.97 -17.41
C PHE A 82 -5.97 -2.69 -18.22
N LYS A 83 -6.29 -1.43 -18.49
CA LYS A 83 -7.37 -1.08 -19.41
C LYS A 83 -7.12 -1.58 -20.83
N ARG A 84 -5.86 -1.50 -21.30
CA ARG A 84 -5.46 -2.00 -22.63
C ARG A 84 -5.33 -3.54 -22.65
N GLY A 85 -4.79 -4.11 -21.57
CA GLY A 85 -4.56 -5.56 -21.46
C GLY A 85 -5.79 -6.38 -21.07
N GLY A 86 -6.82 -5.73 -20.53
CA GLY A 86 -8.06 -6.37 -20.10
C GLY A 86 -7.90 -7.40 -18.98
N LEU A 87 -8.95 -8.22 -18.80
CA LEU A 87 -8.98 -9.28 -17.78
C LEU A 87 -7.92 -10.36 -18.00
N ALA A 88 -7.53 -10.63 -19.26
CA ALA A 88 -6.50 -11.64 -19.57
C ALA A 88 -5.15 -11.30 -18.92
N VAL A 89 -4.70 -10.04 -19.02
CA VAL A 89 -3.46 -9.58 -18.38
C VAL A 89 -3.62 -9.54 -16.85
N LEU A 90 -4.80 -9.18 -16.34
CA LEU A 90 -5.10 -9.16 -14.91
C LEU A 90 -4.97 -10.57 -14.30
N HIS A 91 -5.60 -11.58 -14.89
CA HIS A 91 -5.54 -12.98 -14.44
C HIS A 91 -4.13 -13.59 -14.57
N ARG A 92 -3.34 -13.14 -15.56
CA ARG A 92 -1.94 -13.57 -15.70
C ARG A 92 -1.03 -12.98 -14.60
N ARG A 93 -1.33 -11.77 -14.11
CA ARG A 93 -0.49 -11.05 -13.14
C ARG A 93 -0.90 -11.29 -11.69
N PHE A 94 -2.19 -11.54 -11.44
CA PHE A 94 -2.76 -11.74 -10.11
C PHE A 94 -3.49 -13.09 -10.04
N ARG A 95 -3.56 -13.65 -8.84
CA ARG A 95 -4.29 -14.91 -8.60
C ARG A 95 -5.79 -14.70 -8.84
N ALA A 96 -6.41 -15.66 -9.53
CA ALA A 96 -7.82 -15.60 -9.92
C ALA A 96 -8.76 -15.39 -8.71
N ASP A 97 -8.49 -16.08 -7.59
CA ASP A 97 -9.28 -15.97 -6.35
C ASP A 97 -9.29 -14.54 -5.77
N ARG A 98 -8.19 -13.81 -5.93
CA ARG A 98 -8.10 -12.41 -5.49
C ARG A 98 -8.80 -11.46 -6.45
N VAL A 99 -8.65 -11.68 -7.75
CA VAL A 99 -9.31 -10.87 -8.79
C VAL A 99 -10.81 -10.95 -8.61
N GLU A 100 -11.38 -12.17 -8.51
CA GLU A 100 -12.82 -12.38 -8.32
C GLU A 100 -13.38 -11.69 -7.07
N LYS A 101 -12.62 -11.70 -5.94
CA LYS A 101 -13.03 -10.97 -4.73
C LYS A 101 -13.09 -9.46 -4.97
N VAL A 102 -12.14 -8.91 -5.73
CA VAL A 102 -12.10 -7.48 -6.04
C VAL A 102 -13.21 -7.11 -7.03
N GLU A 103 -13.47 -7.96 -8.05
CA GLU A 103 -14.59 -7.76 -8.97
C GLU A 103 -15.94 -7.72 -8.24
N ARG A 104 -16.16 -8.67 -7.31
CA ARG A 104 -17.36 -8.67 -6.45
C ARG A 104 -17.43 -7.40 -5.58
N ALA A 105 -16.30 -6.92 -5.07
CA ALA A 105 -16.26 -5.67 -4.31
C ALA A 105 -16.65 -4.46 -5.18
N TYR A 106 -16.19 -4.39 -6.44
CA TYR A 106 -16.61 -3.35 -7.38
C TYR A 106 -18.10 -3.44 -7.73
N ALA A 107 -18.61 -4.65 -7.95
CA ALA A 107 -20.03 -4.86 -8.24
C ALA A 107 -20.93 -4.42 -7.06
N ARG A 108 -20.46 -4.66 -5.82
CA ARG A 108 -21.25 -4.33 -4.61
C ARG A 108 -21.10 -2.90 -4.12
N PHE A 109 -19.89 -2.36 -4.14
CA PHE A 109 -19.55 -1.09 -3.48
C PHE A 109 -19.13 0.01 -4.46
N GLY A 110 -18.97 -0.30 -5.75
CA GLY A 110 -18.61 0.69 -6.79
C GLY A 110 -17.34 1.46 -6.45
N VAL A 111 -17.46 2.79 -6.30
CA VAL A 111 -16.35 3.71 -6.01
C VAL A 111 -15.67 3.40 -4.67
N LEU A 112 -16.43 2.95 -3.66
CA LEU A 112 -15.90 2.64 -2.33
C LEU A 112 -14.93 1.45 -2.36
N ALA A 113 -15.11 0.51 -3.28
CA ALA A 113 -14.18 -0.59 -3.48
C ALA A 113 -12.74 -0.11 -3.81
N LEU A 114 -12.62 1.07 -4.43
CA LEU A 114 -11.35 1.71 -4.72
C LEU A 114 -10.90 2.65 -3.59
N ALA A 115 -11.84 3.42 -3.03
CA ALA A 115 -11.56 4.45 -2.04
C ALA A 115 -10.99 3.86 -0.74
N ILE A 116 -11.61 2.78 -0.24
CA ILE A 116 -11.20 2.17 1.04
C ILE A 116 -9.75 1.65 0.99
N PRO A 117 -9.33 0.82 -0.01
CA PRO A 117 -7.93 0.39 -0.09
C PRO A 117 -6.95 1.52 -0.40
N ALA A 118 -7.41 2.62 -1.04
CA ALA A 118 -6.56 3.78 -1.30
C ALA A 118 -6.29 4.61 -0.04
N LEU A 119 -7.23 4.60 0.93
CA LEU A 119 -7.14 5.34 2.18
C LEU A 119 -6.36 4.58 3.24
N LEU A 120 -6.52 3.25 3.30
CA LEU A 120 -5.92 2.42 4.34
C LEU A 120 -4.43 2.19 4.08
N PRO A 121 -3.62 2.09 5.18
CA PRO A 121 -2.22 1.72 5.06
C PRO A 121 -2.07 0.25 4.65
N PRO A 122 -0.90 -0.18 4.14
CA PRO A 122 -0.59 -1.59 3.94
C PRO A 122 -0.86 -2.41 5.22
N PRO A 123 -1.30 -3.68 5.12
CA PRO A 123 -0.98 -4.63 4.04
C PRO A 123 -2.06 -4.85 2.97
N LEU A 124 -3.04 -3.97 2.83
CA LEU A 124 -4.05 -4.15 1.80
C LEU A 124 -3.44 -4.08 0.38
N PRO A 125 -3.75 -5.05 -0.49
CA PRO A 125 -3.18 -5.10 -1.84
C PRO A 125 -3.84 -4.08 -2.78
N PHE A 126 -3.64 -2.78 -2.50
CA PHE A 126 -4.23 -1.65 -3.23
C PHE A 126 -4.05 -1.76 -4.75
N LYS A 127 -2.87 -2.22 -5.21
CA LYS A 127 -2.56 -2.30 -6.64
C LYS A 127 -3.48 -3.23 -7.42
N ILE A 128 -4.01 -4.29 -6.82
CA ILE A 128 -4.97 -5.17 -7.49
C ILE A 128 -6.30 -4.43 -7.73
N PHE A 129 -6.72 -3.55 -6.81
CA PHE A 129 -7.93 -2.74 -7.00
C PHE A 129 -7.75 -1.76 -8.16
N VAL A 130 -6.60 -1.09 -8.26
CA VAL A 130 -6.28 -0.17 -9.38
C VAL A 130 -6.23 -0.93 -10.70
N ALA A 131 -5.57 -2.09 -10.75
CA ALA A 131 -5.47 -2.94 -11.94
C ALA A 131 -6.84 -3.44 -12.38
N THR A 132 -7.66 -3.93 -11.43
CA THR A 132 -9.04 -4.39 -11.71
C THR A 132 -9.91 -3.24 -12.21
N ALA A 133 -9.80 -2.04 -11.64
CA ALA A 133 -10.51 -0.86 -12.15
C ALA A 133 -10.17 -0.58 -13.61
N GLY A 134 -8.89 -0.73 -14.00
CA GLY A 134 -8.46 -0.63 -15.40
C GLY A 134 -9.08 -1.70 -16.28
N ALA A 135 -8.97 -2.98 -15.89
CA ALA A 135 -9.46 -4.12 -16.64
C ALA A 135 -10.99 -4.11 -16.81
N LEU A 136 -11.73 -3.68 -15.78
CA LEU A 136 -13.19 -3.47 -15.82
C LEU A 136 -13.61 -2.17 -16.52
N GLN A 137 -12.65 -1.41 -17.06
CA GLN A 137 -12.91 -0.12 -17.72
C GLN A 137 -13.72 0.87 -16.85
N PHE A 138 -13.45 0.88 -15.55
CA PHE A 138 -14.11 1.79 -14.62
C PHE A 138 -14.00 3.25 -15.10
N PRO A 139 -15.02 4.10 -14.96
CA PRO A 139 -15.03 5.46 -15.52
C PRO A 139 -13.81 6.27 -15.04
N ARG A 140 -12.94 6.70 -15.99
CA ARG A 140 -11.66 7.37 -15.70
C ARG A 140 -11.79 8.58 -14.77
N ARG A 141 -12.83 9.40 -14.97
CA ARG A 141 -13.06 10.58 -14.11
C ARG A 141 -13.33 10.19 -12.66
N LYS A 142 -14.22 9.20 -12.44
CA LYS A 142 -14.51 8.67 -11.09
C LYS A 142 -13.27 8.06 -10.46
N PHE A 143 -12.49 7.29 -11.24
CA PHE A 143 -11.23 6.72 -10.81
C PHE A 143 -10.24 7.78 -10.31
N LEU A 144 -9.94 8.81 -11.12
CA LEU A 144 -8.97 9.86 -10.79
C LEU A 144 -9.38 10.66 -9.55
N VAL A 145 -10.65 11.07 -9.49
CA VAL A 145 -11.19 11.84 -8.34
C VAL A 145 -11.11 11.01 -7.07
N THR A 146 -11.50 9.73 -7.14
CA THR A 146 -11.44 8.83 -5.96
C THR A 146 -10.02 8.68 -5.45
N ILE A 147 -9.05 8.39 -6.34
CA ILE A 147 -7.64 8.25 -5.94
C ILE A 147 -7.11 9.55 -5.36
N LEU A 148 -7.36 10.69 -6.02
CA LEU A 148 -6.88 11.99 -5.55
C LEU A 148 -7.41 12.30 -4.14
N ILE A 149 -8.72 12.17 -3.93
CA ILE A 149 -9.34 12.46 -2.63
C ILE A 149 -8.80 11.49 -1.55
N SER A 150 -8.82 10.18 -1.80
CA SER A 150 -8.39 9.19 -0.81
C SER A 150 -6.91 9.36 -0.46
N ARG A 151 -6.04 9.57 -1.44
CA ARG A 151 -4.60 9.78 -1.21
C ARG A 151 -4.32 11.12 -0.53
N SER A 152 -5.04 12.17 -0.90
CA SER A 152 -4.93 13.45 -0.20
C SER A 152 -5.32 13.31 1.26
N ILE A 153 -6.48 12.73 1.57
CA ILE A 153 -6.91 12.50 2.96
C ILE A 153 -5.82 11.72 3.73
N ARG A 154 -5.30 10.64 3.17
CA ARG A 154 -4.27 9.82 3.79
C ARG A 154 -3.02 10.65 4.10
N TYR A 155 -2.40 11.28 3.10
CA TYR A 155 -1.15 12.01 3.30
C TYR A 155 -1.32 13.26 4.16
N TYR A 156 -2.47 13.93 4.10
CA TYR A 156 -2.76 15.03 5.01
C TYR A 156 -2.94 14.56 6.44
N THR A 157 -3.61 13.43 6.66
CA THR A 157 -3.72 12.83 8.00
C THR A 157 -2.35 12.48 8.56
N GLU A 158 -1.50 11.83 7.77
CA GLU A 158 -0.12 11.49 8.15
C GLU A 158 0.72 12.76 8.46
N GLY A 159 0.64 13.77 7.60
CA GLY A 159 1.34 15.05 7.79
C GLY A 159 0.88 15.80 9.02
N ILE A 160 -0.42 15.88 9.26
CA ILE A 160 -1.01 16.52 10.45
C ILE A 160 -0.57 15.78 11.73
N LEU A 161 -0.70 14.44 11.73
CA LEU A 161 -0.25 13.64 12.87
C LEU A 161 1.25 13.79 13.13
N ALA A 162 2.06 13.89 12.07
CA ALA A 162 3.49 14.13 12.21
C ALA A 162 3.81 15.49 12.87
N VAL A 163 3.08 16.54 12.51
CA VAL A 163 3.27 17.88 13.10
C VAL A 163 2.88 17.93 14.58
N TYR A 164 1.72 17.34 14.93
CA TYR A 164 1.20 17.44 16.30
C TYR A 164 1.77 16.38 17.25
N TYR A 165 2.01 15.19 16.77
CA TYR A 165 2.41 14.05 17.61
C TYR A 165 3.81 13.51 17.32
N GLY A 166 4.50 14.02 16.29
CA GLY A 166 5.80 13.50 15.87
C GLY A 166 6.83 13.47 16.99
N GLU A 167 6.91 14.53 17.80
CA GLU A 167 7.83 14.57 18.94
C GLU A 167 7.44 13.57 20.03
N ALA A 168 6.15 13.46 20.36
CA ALA A 168 5.66 12.50 21.34
C ALA A 168 5.90 11.06 20.89
N VAL A 169 5.67 10.77 19.60
CA VAL A 169 5.93 9.46 19.00
C VAL A 169 7.42 9.13 19.02
N LEU A 170 8.28 10.07 18.64
CA LEU A 170 9.74 9.86 18.68
C LEU A 170 10.27 9.65 20.10
N ARG A 171 9.79 10.42 21.08
CA ARG A 171 10.11 10.19 22.50
C ARG A 171 9.64 8.81 22.93
N PHE A 172 8.38 8.46 22.69
CA PHE A 172 7.84 7.16 23.04
C PHE A 172 8.63 6.00 22.41
N MET A 173 9.00 6.12 21.14
CA MET A 173 9.82 5.12 20.45
C MET A 173 11.23 5.01 21.07
N LYS A 174 11.83 6.15 21.45
CA LYS A 174 13.14 6.16 22.08
C LYS A 174 13.10 5.53 23.47
N ASP A 175 12.06 5.85 24.25
CA ASP A 175 11.94 5.39 25.63
C ASP A 175 11.43 3.92 25.71
N ASN A 176 10.64 3.48 24.74
CA ASN A 176 9.99 2.17 24.72
C ASN A 176 10.40 1.31 23.50
N GLY A 177 11.57 1.55 22.92
CA GLY A 177 12.02 0.86 21.70
C GLY A 177 12.01 -0.68 21.84
N LEU A 178 12.42 -1.18 22.98
CA LEU A 178 12.44 -2.62 23.27
C LEU A 178 11.01 -3.20 23.34
N LEU A 179 10.08 -2.45 23.91
CA LEU A 179 8.66 -2.84 24.00
C LEU A 179 8.01 -2.87 22.62
N ILE A 180 8.30 -1.89 21.77
CA ILE A 180 7.79 -1.84 20.39
C ILE A 180 8.32 -3.03 19.59
N VAL A 181 9.63 -3.30 19.67
CA VAL A 181 10.25 -4.45 18.99
C VAL A 181 9.64 -5.77 19.49
N SER A 182 9.39 -5.91 20.80
CA SER A 182 8.79 -7.13 21.34
C SER A 182 7.34 -7.32 20.88
N ILE A 183 6.54 -6.25 20.79
CA ILE A 183 5.16 -6.31 20.28
C ILE A 183 5.17 -6.71 18.80
N VAL A 184 6.02 -6.08 17.98
CA VAL A 184 6.14 -6.42 16.56
C VAL A 184 6.58 -7.85 16.36
N ALA A 185 7.55 -8.32 17.15
CA ALA A 185 7.99 -9.71 17.12
C ALA A 185 6.88 -10.67 17.54
N ALA A 186 6.12 -10.36 18.60
CA ALA A 186 4.99 -11.18 19.06
C ALA A 186 3.90 -11.27 17.98
N VAL A 187 3.53 -10.15 17.35
CA VAL A 187 2.55 -10.13 16.25
C VAL A 187 3.04 -10.93 15.04
N ALA A 188 4.33 -10.84 14.71
CA ALA A 188 4.93 -11.63 13.63
C ALA A 188 4.91 -13.13 13.94
N VAL A 189 5.23 -13.53 15.18
CA VAL A 189 5.19 -14.94 15.64
C VAL A 189 3.76 -15.46 15.62
N ILE A 190 2.78 -14.70 16.10
CA ILE A 190 1.36 -15.08 16.07
C ILE A 190 0.89 -15.22 14.62
N GLY A 191 1.22 -14.28 13.76
CA GLY A 191 0.90 -14.34 12.32
C GLY A 191 1.49 -15.56 11.63
N LEU A 192 2.75 -15.88 11.94
CA LEU A 192 3.42 -17.08 11.45
C LEU A 192 2.78 -18.36 11.98
N ALA A 193 2.44 -18.42 13.28
CA ALA A 193 1.76 -19.56 13.89
C ALA A 193 0.39 -19.81 13.23
N ILE A 194 -0.42 -18.77 13.05
CA ILE A 194 -1.72 -18.86 12.36
C ILE A 194 -1.52 -19.35 10.92
N TYR A 195 -0.52 -18.83 10.21
CA TYR A 195 -0.19 -19.25 8.85
C TYR A 195 0.19 -20.74 8.79
N LEU A 196 1.05 -21.21 9.70
CA LEU A 196 1.49 -22.60 9.75
C LEU A 196 0.34 -23.56 10.10
N ILE A 197 -0.52 -23.19 11.06
CA ILE A 197 -1.70 -23.97 11.45
C ILE A 197 -2.68 -24.06 10.26
N SER A 198 -2.95 -22.93 9.59
CA SER A 198 -3.81 -22.90 8.39
C SER A 198 -3.26 -23.75 7.25
N ARG A 199 -1.93 -23.84 7.11
CA ARG A 199 -1.27 -24.66 6.10
C ARG A 199 -1.33 -26.14 6.43
N ARG A 200 -1.22 -26.52 7.72
CA ARG A 200 -1.37 -27.92 8.17
C ARG A 200 -2.80 -28.43 7.99
N GLY A 201 -3.81 -27.62 8.34
CA GLY A 201 -5.22 -27.98 8.15
C GLY A 201 -5.59 -28.21 6.68
N ARG A 202 -5.01 -27.41 5.76
CA ARG A 202 -5.25 -27.61 4.31
C ARG A 202 -4.60 -28.89 3.74
N LYS A 203 -3.47 -29.33 4.29
CA LYS A 203 -2.83 -30.61 3.90
C LYS A 203 -3.64 -31.81 4.38
N ALA A 204 -4.11 -31.77 5.63
CA ALA A 204 -4.91 -32.87 6.20
C ALA A 204 -6.25 -33.06 5.45
N VAL A 205 -6.90 -31.98 5.01
CA VAL A 205 -8.14 -32.06 4.22
C VAL A 205 -7.89 -32.59 2.80
N ALA A 206 -6.75 -32.26 2.19
CA ALA A 206 -6.38 -32.79 0.86
C ALA A 206 -6.05 -34.29 0.92
N GLU A 207 -5.39 -34.74 1.97
CA GLU A 207 -5.01 -36.13 2.19
C GLU A 207 -6.24 -37.03 2.51
N GLY A 208 -7.18 -36.50 3.31
CA GLY A 208 -8.46 -37.16 3.61
C GLY A 208 -9.36 -37.35 2.38
N LYS A 209 -9.30 -36.44 1.40
CA LYS A 209 -10.05 -36.55 0.16
C LYS A 209 -9.52 -37.65 -0.76
N HIS A 210 -8.21 -37.87 -0.80
CA HIS A 210 -7.59 -38.93 -1.59
C HIS A 210 -7.96 -40.34 -1.07
N ILE A 211 -8.03 -40.50 0.26
CA ILE A 211 -8.38 -41.79 0.87
C ILE A 211 -9.84 -42.18 0.60
N THR A 212 -10.75 -41.19 0.58
CA THR A 212 -12.19 -41.46 0.29
C THR A 212 -12.45 -41.75 -1.18
N GLU A 213 -11.69 -41.17 -2.12
CA GLU A 213 -11.82 -41.47 -3.56
C GLU A 213 -11.28 -42.87 -3.92
N ASP A 214 -10.21 -43.34 -3.29
CA ASP A 214 -9.66 -44.70 -3.50
C ASP A 214 -10.57 -45.78 -2.91
N SER A 215 -11.22 -45.51 -1.79
CA SER A 215 -12.16 -46.45 -1.16
C SER A 215 -13.48 -46.62 -1.93
N MET A 216 -13.84 -45.70 -2.83
CA MET A 216 -15.04 -45.81 -3.65
C MET A 216 -14.79 -46.45 -5.04
N LYS A 217 -13.54 -46.72 -5.40
CA LYS A 217 -13.15 -47.32 -6.66
C LYS A 217 -12.74 -48.81 -6.57
N GLY A 218 -12.70 -49.40 -5.38
CA GLY A 218 -12.45 -50.81 -5.13
C GLY A 218 -13.73 -51.51 -4.70
#